data_1701b836c55b3e08396ac9f0557b4a84
#
_entry.id   1701b836c55b3e08396ac9f0557b4a84
#
_cell.length_a   1.000
_cell.length_b   1.000
_cell.length_c   1.000
_cell.angle_alpha   90.00
_cell.angle_beta   90.00
_cell.angle_gamma   90.00
#
_symmetry.space_group_name_H-M   'P 1'
#
loop_
_entity.id
_entity.type
_entity.pdbx_description
1 polymer ?
#
loop_
_entity_poly.entity_id
_entity_poly.type
_entity_poly.pdbx_seq_one_letter_code
_entity_poly.pdbx_strand_id
1 'polypeptide(L)'
;MEQTTEPPINININDTQEIACEECSNPTFRPVVFLRKVSQFISPDGKEHLWPLDSMECCKCGHINKQFNPIPKIENENGKN
;
A
#
# COMPACT_ATOMS: atom_id res chain seq x y z
N MET A 1 5.83 4.41 16.25
CA MET A 1 5.92 3.95 16.00
C MET A 1 6.33 3.37 15.75
N GLU A 2 6.71 2.86 15.70
CA GLU A 2 7.15 2.36 15.48
C GLU A 2 7.02 1.57 14.85
N GLN A 3 7.09 1.30 14.37
CA GLN A 3 6.94 0.61 13.81
C GLN A 3 7.45 -0.12 13.42
N THR A 4 7.30 -0.64 13.44
CA THR A 4 7.94 -1.26 13.18
C THR A 4 8.26 -1.87 12.04
N THR A 5 9.17 -1.56 11.41
CA THR A 5 9.66 -2.14 10.22
C THR A 5 10.72 -3.17 10.49
N GLU A 6 11.04 -3.32 11.71
CA GLU A 6 12.10 -4.26 12.04
C GLU A 6 11.58 -5.67 12.10
N PRO A 7 12.32 -6.63 11.62
CA PRO A 7 11.86 -8.03 11.69
C PRO A 7 11.92 -8.55 13.12
N PRO A 8 11.19 -9.61 13.39
CA PRO A 8 11.28 -10.27 14.70
C PRO A 8 12.70 -10.70 15.00
N ILE A 9 13.01 -10.80 16.27
CA ILE A 9 14.35 -11.05 16.71
C ILE A 9 15.01 -12.28 16.14
N ASN A 10 14.25 -13.33 15.98
CA ASN A 10 14.87 -14.59 15.57
C ASN A 10 14.90 -14.83 14.08
N ILE A 11 14.51 -13.87 13.30
CA ILE A 11 14.48 -14.03 11.85
C ILE A 11 15.82 -13.66 11.25
N ASN A 12 16.37 -14.56 10.46
CA ASN A 12 17.57 -14.28 9.69
C ASN A 12 17.14 -13.74 8.35
N ILE A 13 17.64 -12.59 7.97
CA ILE A 13 17.22 -11.95 6.73
C ILE A 13 17.46 -12.87 5.54
N ASN A 14 18.46 -13.73 5.61
CA ASN A 14 18.75 -14.63 4.51
C ASN A 14 17.71 -15.74 4.34
N ASP A 15 16.85 -15.91 5.34
CA ASP A 15 15.80 -16.89 5.26
C ASP A 15 14.50 -16.31 4.72
N THR A 16 14.51 -15.04 4.35
CA THR A 16 13.32 -14.38 3.87
C THR A 16 13.38 -14.23 2.37
N GLN A 17 12.29 -13.82 1.77
CA GLN A 17 12.25 -13.63 0.34
C GLN A 17 12.37 -12.16 0.01
N GLU A 18 13.13 -11.86 -1.02
CA GLU A 18 13.24 -10.51 -1.51
C GLU A 18 12.00 -10.19 -2.35
N ILE A 19 11.51 -8.98 -2.26
CA ILE A 19 10.39 -8.54 -3.06
C ILE A 19 10.90 -7.55 -4.08
N ALA A 20 10.54 -7.76 -5.33
CA ALA A 20 10.96 -6.87 -6.39
C ALA A 20 9.74 -6.26 -7.05
N CYS A 21 9.94 -5.12 -7.69
CA CYS A 21 8.88 -4.44 -8.41
C CYS A 21 8.36 -5.30 -9.54
N GLU A 22 7.06 -5.38 -9.67
CA GLU A 22 6.44 -6.19 -10.72
C GLU A 22 6.72 -5.64 -12.10
N GLU A 23 7.02 -4.35 -12.20
CA GLU A 23 7.21 -3.72 -13.50
C GLU A 23 8.67 -3.59 -13.90
N CYS A 24 9.55 -3.25 -12.96
CA CYS A 24 10.94 -3.00 -13.33
C CYS A 24 11.93 -3.82 -12.54
N SER A 25 11.46 -4.66 -11.64
CA SER A 25 12.31 -5.57 -10.85
C SER A 25 13.21 -4.86 -9.84
N ASN A 26 13.01 -3.59 -9.61
CA ASN A 26 13.80 -2.88 -8.61
C ASN A 26 13.44 -3.40 -7.22
N PRO A 27 14.43 -3.65 -6.37
CA PRO A 27 14.16 -4.25 -5.04
C PRO A 27 13.86 -3.27 -3.94
N THR A 28 13.82 -1.97 -4.21
CA THR A 28 13.60 -1.01 -3.15
C THR A 28 12.30 -0.28 -3.33
N PHE A 29 11.66 0.02 -2.20
CA PHE A 29 10.35 0.64 -2.17
C PHE A 29 10.35 1.73 -1.13
N ARG A 30 9.40 2.64 -1.23
CA ARG A 30 9.24 3.70 -0.25
C ARG A 30 7.79 3.79 0.15
N PRO A 31 7.50 4.24 1.36
CA PRO A 31 6.11 4.32 1.81
C PRO A 31 5.38 5.46 1.13
N VAL A 32 4.11 5.21 0.83
CA VAL A 32 3.23 6.22 0.27
C VAL A 32 1.87 6.03 0.92
N VAL A 33 1.01 7.03 0.81
CA VAL A 33 -0.30 6.97 1.41
C VAL A 33 -1.34 7.33 0.36
N PHE A 34 -2.32 6.46 0.19
CA PHE A 34 -3.47 6.76 -0.64
C PHE A 34 -4.45 7.50 0.24
N LEU A 35 -5.10 8.51 -0.29
CA LEU A 35 -6.13 9.20 0.47
C LEU A 35 -7.46 8.95 -0.18
N ARG A 36 -8.40 8.44 0.61
CA ARG A 36 -9.76 8.23 0.15
C ARG A 36 -10.67 9.22 0.84
N LYS A 37 -11.62 9.75 0.12
CA LYS A 37 -12.58 10.68 0.70
C LYS A 37 -13.84 9.94 1.08
N VAL A 38 -14.25 10.08 2.33
CA VAL A 38 -15.48 9.48 2.80
C VAL A 38 -16.54 10.56 2.77
N SER A 39 -17.54 10.37 1.93
CA SER A 39 -18.59 11.35 1.75
C SER A 39 -19.40 11.54 3.04
N GLN A 40 -19.88 12.74 3.25
CA GLN A 40 -20.70 12.99 4.40
C GLN A 40 -21.96 12.15 4.41
N PHE A 41 -22.37 11.69 3.23
CA PHE A 41 -23.61 10.92 3.13
C PHE A 41 -23.45 9.47 3.57
N ILE A 42 -22.25 8.96 3.58
CA ILE A 42 -22.02 7.59 4.05
C ILE A 42 -21.26 7.55 5.36
N SER A 43 -20.79 8.68 5.83
CA SER A 43 -20.07 8.74 7.08
C SER A 43 -21.03 8.64 8.24
N PRO A 44 -20.71 7.87 9.28
CA PRO A 44 -21.60 7.75 10.44
C PRO A 44 -21.91 9.05 11.14
N ASP A 45 -20.99 10.01 11.11
CA ASP A 45 -21.23 11.27 11.79
C ASP A 45 -21.73 12.36 10.85
N GLY A 46 -22.00 12.02 9.62
CA GLY A 46 -22.54 12.98 8.67
C GLY A 46 -21.56 14.01 8.17
N LYS A 47 -20.27 13.79 8.38
CA LYS A 47 -19.24 14.70 7.94
C LYS A 47 -18.28 14.04 6.99
N GLU A 48 -17.69 14.83 6.10
CA GLU A 48 -16.71 14.34 5.16
C GLU A 48 -15.39 14.10 5.86
N HIS A 49 -14.73 13.01 5.51
CA HIS A 49 -13.43 12.67 6.10
C HIS A 49 -12.46 12.22 5.05
N LEU A 50 -11.18 12.30 5.35
CA LEU A 50 -10.14 11.70 4.53
C LEU A 50 -9.64 10.47 5.24
N TRP A 51 -9.50 9.41 4.48
CA TRP A 51 -9.10 8.11 5.03
C TRP A 51 -7.76 7.73 4.42
N PRO A 52 -6.69 7.71 5.20
CA PRO A 52 -5.38 7.33 4.65
C PRO A 52 -5.20 5.83 4.64
N LEU A 53 -4.59 5.33 3.56
CA LEU A 53 -4.32 3.91 3.40
C LEU A 53 -2.85 3.76 3.04
N ASP A 54 -2.10 3.08 3.88
CA ASP A 54 -0.65 2.95 3.67
C ASP A 54 -0.35 1.98 2.55
N SER A 55 0.69 2.27 1.81
CA SER A 55 1.13 1.39 0.76
C SER A 55 2.63 1.62 0.53
N MET A 56 3.18 0.95 -0.48
CA MET A 56 4.57 1.09 -0.86
C MET A 56 4.67 1.21 -2.36
N GLU A 57 5.52 2.08 -2.83
CA GLU A 57 5.74 2.19 -4.26
C GLU A 57 7.20 1.98 -4.58
N CYS A 58 7.48 1.49 -5.78
CA CYS A 58 8.84 1.27 -6.24
C CYS A 58 9.59 2.59 -6.27
N CYS A 59 10.81 2.60 -5.75
CA CYS A 59 11.61 3.82 -5.74
C CYS A 59 12.04 4.24 -7.13
N LYS A 60 12.06 3.31 -8.07
CA LYS A 60 12.55 3.62 -9.39
C LYS A 60 11.45 4.01 -10.37
N CYS A 61 10.38 3.26 -10.45
CA CYS A 61 9.35 3.53 -11.43
C CYS A 61 8.02 3.98 -10.85
N GLY A 62 7.87 3.91 -9.54
CA GLY A 62 6.64 4.36 -8.91
C GLY A 62 5.51 3.36 -8.91
N HIS A 63 5.75 2.17 -9.44
CA HIS A 63 4.71 1.15 -9.49
C HIS A 63 4.38 0.63 -8.09
N ILE A 64 3.13 0.30 -7.85
CA ILE A 64 2.72 -0.29 -6.60
C ILE A 64 2.34 -1.73 -6.89
N ASN A 65 3.11 -2.67 -6.31
CA ASN A 65 2.84 -4.08 -6.51
C ASN A 65 1.46 -4.44 -6.00
N LYS A 66 0.88 -5.46 -6.58
CA LYS A 66 -0.46 -5.87 -6.18
C LYS A 66 -0.54 -6.19 -4.71
N GLN A 67 0.50 -6.78 -4.15
CA GLN A 67 0.48 -7.16 -2.74
C GLN A 67 0.46 -5.96 -1.81
N PHE A 68 0.86 -4.80 -2.31
CA PHE A 68 0.86 -3.59 -1.49
C PHE A 68 -0.36 -2.73 -1.74
N ASN A 69 -1.15 -3.06 -2.75
CA ASN A 69 -2.30 -2.24 -3.11
C ASN A 69 -3.41 -2.43 -2.06
N PRO A 70 -3.75 -1.39 -1.32
CA PRO A 70 -4.76 -1.55 -0.27
C PRO A 70 -6.19 -1.53 -0.79
N ILE A 71 -6.39 -1.31 -2.10
CA ILE A 71 -7.72 -1.19 -2.65
C ILE A 71 -7.88 -2.04 -3.89
N PRO A 72 -7.72 -3.35 -3.76
CA PRO A 72 -7.73 -4.22 -4.94
C PRO A 72 -9.04 -4.21 -5.70
N LYS A 73 -10.13 -4.01 -5.01
CA LYS A 73 -11.39 -4.04 -5.71
C LYS A 73 -11.64 -2.90 -6.63
N ILE A 74 -11.00 -1.79 -6.38
CA ILE A 74 -11.15 -0.64 -7.22
C ILE A 74 -10.63 -0.92 -8.60
N GLU A 75 -9.57 -1.69 -8.67
CA GLU A 75 -9.04 -2.04 -9.97
C GLU A 75 -10.04 -2.80 -10.78
N ASN A 76 -10.75 -3.70 -10.13
CA ASN A 76 -11.69 -4.49 -10.84
C ASN A 76 -12.83 -3.66 -11.34
N GLU A 77 -13.25 -2.75 -10.55
CA GLU A 77 -14.35 -1.92 -10.94
C GLU A 77 -14.01 -1.02 -12.04
N ASN A 78 -12.80 -0.51 -11.99
CA ASN A 78 -12.40 0.36 -13.04
C ASN A 78 -12.30 -0.35 -14.32
N GLY A 79 -12.07 -1.58 -14.22
CA GLY A 79 -12.09 -2.36 -15.41
C GLY A 79 -13.42 -2.31 -15.96
N LYS A 80 -14.37 -1.98 -15.20
CA LYS A 80 -15.53 -1.99 -15.64
C LYS A 80 -16.23 -0.87 -15.45
N ASN A 81 -15.93 -0.25 -14.76
CA ASN A 81 -16.71 0.82 -14.61
C ASN A 81 -16.38 1.79 -14.87
#